data_382dd623453dd327bca05e47253edb1b
#
_entry.id   382dd623453dd327bca05e47253edb1b
#
_cell.length_a   1.000
_cell.length_b   1.000
_cell.length_c   1.000
_cell.angle_alpha   90.00
_cell.angle_beta   90.00
_cell.angle_gamma   90.00
#
_symmetry.space_group_name_H-M   'P 1'
#
loop_
_entity.id
_entity.type
_entity.pdbx_description
1 polymer ?
#
loop_
_entity_poly.entity_id
_entity_poly.type
_entity_poly.pdbx_seq_one_letter_code
_entity_poly.pdbx_strand_id
1 'polypeptide(L)'
;KADNHYNCPIVISYSEVLKNNVEEIKEKNIKFLNPFLPFDAKNLAKTILELPEFKEYNFTKKELIKAAEKAEAEYQKCKDDIRKKGQETVEYIEKNNLKGIVLAGRPYHVDPEVNHGIDTLITSLGLCVLTEDSISNQTEVKRPIRVVDQWVFHARLYAAADFVGKHDNLELVQLNSFGCGVDAVTTDQVEEILTSYGKMYTLIKIDEINNLGAVRIRIRSLLASMNKRLANKEELKGDGNYEVNKKIFTKDMKDDYTILIPQMAPIHFELLEAAVRQSGYKVELLRECTDHTVETGLKYVNNDACYPSILVTGQMIEALQSGKYDLNKTALIMSQTGGGCRATNYIGFIRKALKDA
;
A
#
# COMPACT_ATOMS: atom_id res chain seq x y z
N LYS A 1 3.55 5.19 -13.58
CA LYS A 1 3.87 6.34 -12.70
C LYS A 1 2.83 6.40 -11.60
N ALA A 2 3.24 6.41 -10.32
CA ALA A 2 2.34 6.51 -9.19
C ALA A 2 1.54 7.82 -9.21
N ASP A 3 0.34 7.81 -8.63
CA ASP A 3 -0.52 9.00 -8.56
C ASP A 3 0.05 10.03 -7.58
N ASN A 4 0.75 9.57 -6.53
CA ASN A 4 1.44 10.41 -5.55
C ASN A 4 2.59 9.65 -4.87
N HIS A 5 3.36 10.33 -4.00
CA HIS A 5 4.53 9.80 -3.31
C HIS A 5 4.49 10.11 -1.80
N TYR A 6 3.34 9.96 -1.18
CA TYR A 6 3.20 10.16 0.26
C TYR A 6 3.92 9.07 1.07
N ASN A 7 4.37 9.43 2.25
CA ASN A 7 4.73 8.46 3.27
C ASN A 7 3.48 8.09 4.10
N CYS A 8 3.59 7.03 4.89
CA CYS A 8 2.55 6.65 5.83
C CYS A 8 2.31 7.77 6.87
N PRO A 9 1.04 8.15 7.15
CA PRO A 9 0.74 9.18 8.15
C PRO A 9 1.32 8.89 9.55
N ILE A 10 1.39 7.62 9.95
CA ILE A 10 1.98 7.20 11.23
C ILE A 10 3.49 7.50 11.26
N VAL A 11 4.20 7.18 10.17
CA VAL A 11 5.64 7.47 10.06
C VAL A 11 5.90 8.99 10.11
N ILE A 12 5.05 9.79 9.48
CA ILE A 12 5.16 11.25 9.51
C ILE A 12 5.02 11.80 10.94
N SER A 13 4.23 11.14 11.79
CA SER A 13 3.97 11.58 13.17
C SER A 13 4.92 10.99 14.22
N TYR A 14 5.83 10.07 13.87
CA TYR A 14 6.69 9.39 14.85
C TYR A 14 7.49 10.35 15.75
N SER A 15 8.05 11.40 15.18
CA SER A 15 8.82 12.38 15.97
C SER A 15 7.97 13.06 17.05
N GLU A 16 6.74 13.45 16.72
CA GLU A 16 5.81 14.05 17.68
C GLU A 16 5.33 13.04 18.73
N VAL A 17 5.11 11.79 18.32
CA VAL A 17 4.75 10.70 19.24
C VAL A 17 5.87 10.45 20.25
N LEU A 18 7.12 10.33 19.79
CA LEU A 18 8.28 10.16 20.67
C LEU A 18 8.44 11.33 21.64
N LYS A 19 8.42 12.56 21.12
CA LYS A 19 8.57 13.78 21.91
C LYS A 19 7.57 13.90 23.06
N ASN A 20 6.33 13.44 22.81
CA ASN A 20 5.25 13.62 23.77
C ASN A 20 5.05 12.43 24.72
N ASN A 21 5.52 11.23 24.36
CA ASN A 21 5.26 10.01 25.15
C ASN A 21 6.51 9.39 25.80
N VAL A 22 7.73 9.79 25.41
CA VAL A 22 8.96 9.31 26.06
C VAL A 22 9.32 10.25 27.19
N GLU A 23 9.09 9.83 28.44
CA GLU A 23 9.28 10.64 29.64
C GLU A 23 10.75 11.04 29.83
N GLU A 24 11.69 10.14 29.51
CA GLU A 24 13.12 10.38 29.62
C GLU A 24 13.63 11.58 28.83
N ILE A 25 12.97 11.92 27.73
CA ILE A 25 13.30 13.14 26.96
C ILE A 25 13.16 14.38 27.83
N LYS A 26 12.09 14.44 28.64
CA LYS A 26 11.81 15.57 29.56
C LYS A 26 12.63 15.46 30.82
N GLU A 27 12.66 14.30 31.49
CA GLU A 27 13.34 14.07 32.74
C GLU A 27 14.87 14.28 32.66
N LYS A 28 15.47 13.82 31.57
CA LYS A 28 16.92 13.95 31.34
C LYS A 28 17.29 15.20 30.55
N ASN A 29 16.32 16.07 30.27
CA ASN A 29 16.49 17.29 29.45
C ASN A 29 17.23 17.02 28.13
N ILE A 30 16.83 15.96 27.44
CA ILE A 30 17.43 15.57 26.16
C ILE A 30 17.02 16.59 25.08
N LYS A 31 18.01 17.12 24.37
CA LYS A 31 17.77 18.04 23.26
C LYS A 31 17.13 17.26 22.09
N PHE A 32 15.81 17.38 21.94
CA PHE A 32 15.05 16.72 20.90
C PHE A 32 14.77 17.67 19.74
N LEU A 33 15.32 17.37 18.55
CA LEU A 33 15.16 18.17 17.35
C LEU A 33 14.17 17.51 16.38
N ASN A 34 13.19 18.27 15.92
CA ASN A 34 12.20 17.82 14.95
C ASN A 34 11.92 18.90 13.89
N PRO A 35 12.94 19.39 13.17
CA PRO A 35 12.74 20.38 12.12
C PRO A 35 12.19 19.72 10.86
N PHE A 36 11.40 20.47 10.08
CA PHE A 36 11.06 20.10 8.72
C PHE A 36 12.28 20.35 7.81
N LEU A 37 12.90 19.28 7.31
CA LEU A 37 14.09 19.36 6.46
C LEU A 37 13.72 19.06 4.99
N PRO A 38 13.91 20.01 4.07
CA PRO A 38 13.73 19.79 2.63
C PRO A 38 14.84 18.89 2.06
N PHE A 39 14.54 18.13 1.01
CA PHE A 39 15.51 17.22 0.40
C PHE A 39 16.53 17.90 -0.51
N ASP A 40 16.24 19.07 -1.09
CA ASP A 40 17.22 19.75 -1.93
C ASP A 40 18.32 20.42 -1.09
N ALA A 41 19.56 20.28 -1.53
CA ALA A 41 20.74 20.69 -0.78
C ALA A 41 20.75 22.20 -0.43
N LYS A 42 20.21 23.08 -1.29
CA LYS A 42 20.24 24.53 -1.07
C LYS A 42 19.24 24.96 0.01
N ASN A 43 18.02 24.40 -0.03
CA ASN A 43 17.00 24.68 0.96
C ASN A 43 17.31 23.96 2.29
N LEU A 44 17.86 22.75 2.25
CA LEU A 44 18.34 22.05 3.44
C LEU A 44 19.41 22.88 4.17
N ALA A 45 20.42 23.38 3.45
CA ALA A 45 21.47 24.23 4.02
C ALA A 45 20.90 25.53 4.63
N LYS A 46 19.91 26.15 3.96
CA LYS A 46 19.23 27.32 4.49
C LYS A 46 18.49 27.00 5.80
N THR A 47 17.71 25.94 5.82
CA THR A 47 16.96 25.53 7.00
C THR A 47 17.88 25.24 8.18
N ILE A 48 18.99 24.51 7.96
CA ILE A 48 19.96 24.20 9.03
C ILE A 48 20.58 25.47 9.61
N LEU A 49 20.94 26.47 8.75
CA LEU A 49 21.49 27.75 9.23
C LEU A 49 20.49 28.59 10.03
N GLU A 50 19.20 28.44 9.80
CA GLU A 50 18.15 29.14 10.52
C GLU A 50 17.83 28.50 11.90
N LEU A 51 18.23 27.23 12.11
CA LEU A 51 17.99 26.53 13.36
C LEU A 51 18.91 27.05 14.48
N PRO A 52 18.34 27.50 15.60
CA PRO A 52 19.13 28.05 16.72
C PRO A 52 20.19 27.09 17.26
N GLU A 53 19.88 25.80 17.22
CA GLU A 53 20.69 24.72 17.77
C GLU A 53 22.02 24.52 17.00
N PHE A 54 22.08 24.98 15.76
CA PHE A 54 23.27 24.83 14.90
C PHE A 54 24.10 26.11 14.80
N LYS A 55 23.67 27.22 15.39
CA LYS A 55 24.38 28.51 15.31
C LYS A 55 25.77 28.47 15.95
N GLU A 56 25.95 27.71 17.00
CA GLU A 56 27.23 27.57 17.71
C GLU A 56 28.33 26.92 16.86
N TYR A 57 27.97 26.13 15.84
CA TYR A 57 28.93 25.44 14.98
C TYR A 57 29.49 26.29 13.85
N ASN A 58 28.98 27.49 13.63
CA ASN A 58 29.43 28.44 12.62
C ASN A 58 29.58 27.87 11.20
N PHE A 59 28.68 26.96 10.82
CA PHE A 59 28.68 26.37 9.47
C PHE A 59 28.49 27.44 8.39
N THR A 60 29.23 27.31 7.30
CA THR A 60 28.98 28.12 6.11
C THR A 60 27.94 27.42 5.22
N LYS A 61 27.16 28.22 4.49
CA LYS A 61 26.18 27.69 3.51
C LYS A 61 26.84 26.75 2.50
N LYS A 62 28.07 27.05 2.06
CA LYS A 62 28.83 26.27 1.07
C LYS A 62 29.20 24.89 1.62
N GLU A 63 29.60 24.79 2.91
CA GLU A 63 29.92 23.53 3.56
C GLU A 63 28.68 22.65 3.67
N LEU A 64 27.55 23.22 4.12
CA LEU A 64 26.29 22.49 4.26
C LEU A 64 25.76 21.97 2.91
N ILE A 65 25.82 22.78 1.84
CA ILE A 65 25.44 22.34 0.50
C ILE A 65 26.34 21.17 0.07
N LYS A 66 27.66 21.29 0.21
CA LYS A 66 28.59 20.22 -0.16
C LYS A 66 28.38 18.93 0.66
N ALA A 67 28.05 19.06 1.94
CA ALA A 67 27.71 17.92 2.80
C ALA A 67 26.41 17.23 2.34
N ALA A 68 25.37 18.02 2.04
CA ALA A 68 24.09 17.51 1.56
C ALA A 68 24.23 16.81 0.18
N GLU A 69 24.99 17.39 -0.75
CA GLU A 69 25.26 16.76 -2.06
C GLU A 69 26.02 15.43 -1.92
N LYS A 70 26.98 15.34 -1.00
CA LYS A 70 27.68 14.08 -0.72
C LYS A 70 26.76 13.04 -0.10
N ALA A 71 25.91 13.45 0.83
CA ALA A 71 24.94 12.55 1.46
C ALA A 71 23.93 12.01 0.44
N GLU A 72 23.42 12.85 -0.46
CA GLU A 72 22.53 12.43 -1.54
C GLU A 72 23.23 11.46 -2.51
N ALA A 73 24.46 11.74 -2.89
CA ALA A 73 25.24 10.86 -3.76
C ALA A 73 25.46 9.48 -3.14
N GLU A 74 25.78 9.41 -1.84
CA GLU A 74 25.94 8.13 -1.13
C GLU A 74 24.62 7.39 -0.97
N TYR A 75 23.52 8.11 -0.72
CA TYR A 75 22.18 7.53 -0.66
C TYR A 75 21.74 6.92 -2.00
N GLN A 76 22.00 7.60 -3.12
CA GLN A 76 21.72 7.05 -4.44
C GLN A 76 22.60 5.83 -4.74
N LYS A 77 23.88 5.89 -4.40
CA LYS A 77 24.78 4.76 -4.54
C LYS A 77 24.30 3.54 -3.75
N CYS A 78 23.88 3.72 -2.49
CA CYS A 78 23.31 2.65 -1.68
C CYS A 78 22.10 1.98 -2.37
N LYS A 79 21.19 2.79 -2.93
CA LYS A 79 20.06 2.27 -3.71
C LYS A 79 20.49 1.49 -4.93
N ASP A 80 21.47 1.97 -5.64
CA ASP A 80 21.97 1.33 -6.86
C ASP A 80 22.73 0.04 -6.54
N ASP A 81 23.46 -0.01 -5.44
CA ASP A 81 24.12 -1.23 -4.94
C ASP A 81 23.07 -2.32 -4.57
N ILE A 82 21.98 -1.94 -3.90
CA ILE A 82 20.85 -2.85 -3.59
C ILE A 82 20.23 -3.39 -4.88
N ARG A 83 19.91 -2.53 -5.84
CA ARG A 83 19.33 -2.89 -7.14
C ARG A 83 20.23 -3.81 -7.94
N LYS A 84 21.52 -3.47 -8.00
CA LYS A 84 22.54 -4.30 -8.64
C LYS A 84 22.62 -5.68 -8.01
N LYS A 85 22.61 -5.75 -6.67
CA LYS A 85 22.60 -7.02 -5.95
C LYS A 85 21.33 -7.84 -6.22
N GLY A 86 20.18 -7.16 -6.31
CA GLY A 86 18.92 -7.80 -6.72
C GLY A 86 19.02 -8.42 -8.11
N GLN A 87 19.52 -7.68 -9.10
CA GLN A 87 19.71 -8.17 -10.46
C GLN A 87 20.67 -9.37 -10.50
N GLU A 88 21.84 -9.25 -9.88
CA GLU A 88 22.81 -10.36 -9.78
C GLU A 88 22.19 -11.63 -9.16
N THR A 89 21.31 -11.45 -8.17
CA THR A 89 20.64 -12.57 -7.49
C THR A 89 19.58 -13.21 -8.39
N VAL A 90 18.82 -12.44 -9.16
CA VAL A 90 17.86 -12.98 -10.15
C VAL A 90 18.62 -13.78 -11.22
N GLU A 91 19.68 -13.23 -11.80
CA GLU A 91 20.52 -13.92 -12.78
C GLU A 91 21.13 -15.21 -12.21
N TYR A 92 21.54 -15.20 -10.94
CA TYR A 92 22.04 -16.37 -10.23
C TYR A 92 20.96 -17.45 -10.08
N ILE A 93 19.74 -17.08 -9.70
CA ILE A 93 18.58 -17.98 -9.58
C ILE A 93 18.29 -18.65 -10.93
N GLU A 94 18.20 -17.86 -11.99
CA GLU A 94 17.91 -18.36 -13.34
C GLU A 94 19.01 -19.29 -13.85
N LYS A 95 20.27 -18.85 -13.80
CA LYS A 95 21.43 -19.62 -14.28
C LYS A 95 21.58 -20.97 -13.58
N ASN A 96 21.26 -21.06 -12.29
CA ASN A 96 21.42 -22.26 -11.49
C ASN A 96 20.09 -23.03 -11.30
N ASN A 97 19.02 -22.63 -11.98
CA ASN A 97 17.68 -23.20 -11.86
C ASN A 97 17.22 -23.32 -10.38
N LEU A 98 17.51 -22.28 -9.60
CA LEU A 98 17.13 -22.16 -8.21
C LEU A 98 15.74 -21.50 -8.09
N LYS A 99 15.26 -21.40 -6.86
CA LYS A 99 14.00 -20.74 -6.49
C LYS A 99 14.27 -19.59 -5.55
N GLY A 100 13.49 -18.53 -5.68
CA GLY A 100 13.61 -17.35 -4.84
C GLY A 100 12.27 -16.88 -4.28
N ILE A 101 12.37 -16.22 -3.14
CA ILE A 101 11.27 -15.50 -2.51
C ILE A 101 11.62 -14.03 -2.50
N VAL A 102 10.73 -13.22 -3.03
CA VAL A 102 10.74 -11.77 -2.80
C VAL A 102 10.01 -11.51 -1.48
N LEU A 103 10.79 -11.21 -0.43
CA LEU A 103 10.28 -10.84 0.88
C LEU A 103 9.91 -9.35 0.83
N ALA A 104 8.64 -9.08 0.62
CA ALA A 104 8.11 -7.75 0.40
C ALA A 104 7.49 -7.18 1.67
N GLY A 105 7.52 -5.86 1.83
CA GLY A 105 6.92 -5.18 2.98
C GLY A 105 7.31 -3.72 3.06
N ARG A 106 7.26 -3.19 4.27
CA ARG A 106 7.79 -1.85 4.58
C ARG A 106 9.30 -1.93 4.77
N PRO A 107 10.04 -0.82 4.62
CA PRO A 107 11.49 -0.82 4.84
C PRO A 107 11.92 -1.42 6.18
N TYR A 108 11.15 -1.23 7.24
CA TYR A 108 11.46 -1.78 8.56
C TYR A 108 11.24 -3.30 8.69
N HIS A 109 10.52 -3.93 7.74
CA HIS A 109 10.31 -5.38 7.76
C HIS A 109 11.57 -6.19 7.42
N VAL A 110 12.63 -5.55 6.91
CA VAL A 110 13.93 -6.22 6.70
C VAL A 110 14.82 -6.21 7.95
N ASP A 111 14.43 -5.46 8.99
CA ASP A 111 15.12 -5.47 10.28
C ASP A 111 14.94 -6.84 10.95
N PRO A 112 16.02 -7.50 11.43
CA PRO A 112 15.96 -8.84 12.03
C PRO A 112 15.06 -8.92 13.27
N GLU A 113 15.00 -7.88 14.08
CA GLU A 113 14.14 -7.82 15.26
C GLU A 113 12.65 -7.75 14.86
N VAL A 114 12.35 -7.04 13.77
CA VAL A 114 10.98 -6.90 13.27
C VAL A 114 10.51 -8.14 12.52
N ASN A 115 11.37 -8.74 11.68
CA ASN A 115 11.00 -9.91 10.89
C ASN A 115 11.17 -11.25 11.62
N HIS A 116 11.73 -11.22 12.82
CA HIS A 116 11.92 -12.42 13.68
C HIS A 116 12.72 -13.56 13.00
N GLY A 117 13.59 -13.26 12.04
CA GLY A 117 14.38 -14.23 11.30
C GLY A 117 13.61 -14.99 10.22
N ILE A 118 12.55 -14.41 9.66
CA ILE A 118 11.80 -15.01 8.53
C ILE A 118 12.69 -15.16 7.31
N ASP A 119 13.58 -14.24 7.02
CA ASP A 119 14.58 -14.30 5.95
C ASP A 119 15.52 -15.52 6.14
N THR A 120 16.02 -15.73 7.35
CA THR A 120 16.84 -16.88 7.72
C THR A 120 16.05 -18.19 7.61
N LEU A 121 14.79 -18.19 8.00
CA LEU A 121 13.90 -19.35 7.82
C LEU A 121 13.76 -19.70 6.33
N ILE A 122 13.55 -18.73 5.46
CA ILE A 122 13.40 -18.94 4.01
C ILE A 122 14.67 -19.52 3.42
N THR A 123 15.84 -18.96 3.76
CA THR A 123 17.14 -19.48 3.27
C THR A 123 17.44 -20.87 3.81
N SER A 124 17.02 -21.20 5.04
CA SER A 124 17.15 -22.56 5.61
C SER A 124 16.35 -23.64 4.84
N LEU A 125 15.37 -23.22 4.04
CA LEU A 125 14.59 -24.10 3.17
C LEU A 125 15.19 -24.23 1.76
N GLY A 126 16.40 -23.71 1.53
CA GLY A 126 17.10 -23.77 0.25
C GLY A 126 16.60 -22.76 -0.80
N LEU A 127 15.97 -21.67 -0.37
CA LEU A 127 15.47 -20.62 -1.23
C LEU A 127 16.36 -19.38 -1.17
N CYS A 128 16.52 -18.68 -2.30
CA CYS A 128 17.13 -17.36 -2.31
C CYS A 128 16.11 -16.33 -1.81
N VAL A 129 16.60 -15.25 -1.17
CA VAL A 129 15.77 -14.17 -0.66
C VAL A 129 16.17 -12.86 -1.33
N LEU A 130 15.18 -12.15 -1.85
CA LEU A 130 15.30 -10.79 -2.37
C LEU A 130 14.34 -9.87 -1.61
N THR A 131 14.61 -8.58 -1.59
CA THR A 131 13.69 -7.57 -1.07
C THR A 131 12.97 -6.85 -2.21
N GLU A 132 11.82 -6.23 -1.93
CA GLU A 132 11.04 -5.52 -2.97
C GLU A 132 11.83 -4.36 -3.61
N ASP A 133 12.68 -3.68 -2.84
CA ASP A 133 13.47 -2.55 -3.34
C ASP A 133 14.67 -2.96 -4.21
N SER A 134 15.09 -4.23 -4.10
CA SER A 134 16.16 -4.77 -4.93
C SER A 134 15.72 -5.08 -6.37
N ILE A 135 14.40 -5.22 -6.62
CA ILE A 135 13.87 -5.64 -7.92
C ILE A 135 12.77 -4.73 -8.49
N SER A 136 12.16 -3.87 -7.69
CA SER A 136 10.99 -3.07 -8.09
C SER A 136 11.26 -2.08 -9.23
N ASN A 137 12.51 -1.74 -9.50
CA ASN A 137 12.92 -0.88 -10.60
C ASN A 137 13.09 -1.61 -11.94
N GLN A 138 13.00 -2.95 -11.95
CA GLN A 138 13.22 -3.78 -13.14
C GLN A 138 11.93 -4.04 -13.93
N THR A 139 10.81 -3.46 -13.50
CA THR A 139 9.53 -3.57 -14.20
C THR A 139 8.74 -2.26 -14.12
N GLU A 140 7.79 -2.09 -15.03
CA GLU A 140 6.85 -1.00 -15.02
C GLU A 140 5.43 -1.55 -14.78
N VAL A 141 4.80 -1.08 -13.70
CA VAL A 141 3.43 -1.44 -13.33
C VAL A 141 2.45 -0.91 -14.37
N LYS A 142 1.61 -1.77 -14.91
CA LYS A 142 0.50 -1.36 -15.81
C LYS A 142 -0.51 -0.52 -15.04
N ARG A 143 -0.97 0.57 -15.63
CA ARG A 143 -1.94 1.50 -15.02
C ARG A 143 -3.07 1.82 -16.00
N PRO A 144 -4.27 2.13 -15.49
CA PRO A 144 -4.62 2.36 -14.10
C PRO A 144 -4.83 1.08 -13.29
N ILE A 145 -4.31 1.02 -12.07
CA ILE A 145 -4.65 0.00 -11.08
C ILE A 145 -5.95 0.37 -10.35
N ARG A 146 -6.53 -0.57 -9.60
CA ARG A 146 -7.81 -0.38 -8.89
C ARG A 146 -7.72 0.68 -7.80
N VAL A 147 -6.64 0.68 -7.04
CA VAL A 147 -6.38 1.64 -5.97
C VAL A 147 -5.80 2.95 -6.52
N VAL A 148 -5.84 4.01 -5.70
CA VAL A 148 -5.03 5.22 -5.94
C VAL A 148 -3.62 4.93 -5.41
N ASP A 149 -2.66 4.89 -6.32
CA ASP A 149 -1.25 4.59 -6.02
C ASP A 149 -0.55 5.83 -5.45
N GLN A 150 -0.72 6.03 -4.15
CA GLN A 150 -0.33 7.29 -3.51
C GLN A 150 0.81 7.17 -2.49
N TRP A 151 1.21 5.97 -2.10
CA TRP A 151 2.26 5.76 -1.10
C TRP A 151 3.52 5.20 -1.74
N VAL A 152 4.65 5.87 -1.49
CA VAL A 152 5.93 5.57 -2.12
C VAL A 152 6.40 4.13 -1.91
N PHE A 153 6.25 3.59 -0.69
CA PHE A 153 6.70 2.23 -0.40
C PHE A 153 5.74 1.16 -0.92
N HIS A 154 4.44 1.47 -1.00
CA HIS A 154 3.46 0.53 -1.56
C HIS A 154 3.53 0.46 -3.08
N ALA A 155 3.88 1.54 -3.75
CA ALA A 155 4.17 1.52 -5.19
C ALA A 155 5.28 0.52 -5.55
N ARG A 156 6.27 0.32 -4.66
CA ARG A 156 7.31 -0.71 -4.81
C ARG A 156 6.76 -2.12 -4.67
N LEU A 157 5.79 -2.34 -3.78
CA LEU A 157 5.14 -3.65 -3.61
C LEU A 157 4.38 -4.06 -4.88
N TYR A 158 3.69 -3.12 -5.52
CA TYR A 158 3.01 -3.38 -6.79
C TYR A 158 4.02 -3.73 -7.90
N ALA A 159 5.14 -3.01 -7.97
CA ALA A 159 6.21 -3.32 -8.91
C ALA A 159 6.85 -4.68 -8.62
N ALA A 160 7.10 -5.01 -7.35
CA ALA A 160 7.61 -6.32 -6.97
C ALA A 160 6.65 -7.46 -7.35
N ALA A 161 5.34 -7.26 -7.16
CA ALA A 161 4.32 -8.24 -7.56
C ALA A 161 4.27 -8.43 -9.09
N ASP A 162 4.34 -7.36 -9.86
CA ASP A 162 4.39 -7.40 -11.33
C ASP A 162 5.68 -8.10 -11.83
N PHE A 163 6.82 -7.79 -11.20
CA PHE A 163 8.09 -8.44 -11.51
C PHE A 163 8.03 -9.95 -11.24
N VAL A 164 7.59 -10.35 -10.05
CA VAL A 164 7.45 -11.76 -9.65
C VAL A 164 6.47 -12.49 -10.57
N GLY A 165 5.39 -11.83 -10.99
CA GLY A 165 4.43 -12.39 -11.94
C GLY A 165 5.05 -12.84 -13.25
N LYS A 166 6.11 -12.18 -13.70
CA LYS A 166 6.84 -12.45 -14.95
C LYS A 166 7.96 -13.50 -14.83
N HIS A 167 8.25 -14.00 -13.61
CA HIS A 167 9.37 -14.91 -13.35
C HIS A 167 8.90 -16.21 -12.68
N ASP A 168 8.97 -17.32 -13.37
CA ASP A 168 8.46 -18.62 -12.90
C ASP A 168 9.13 -19.11 -11.61
N ASN A 169 10.41 -18.83 -11.46
CA ASN A 169 11.23 -19.27 -10.33
C ASN A 169 11.13 -18.39 -9.09
N LEU A 170 10.31 -17.34 -9.13
CA LEU A 170 10.11 -16.41 -8.03
C LEU A 170 8.67 -16.47 -7.49
N GLU A 171 8.54 -16.35 -6.18
CA GLU A 171 7.26 -16.12 -5.50
C GLU A 171 7.39 -14.91 -4.56
N LEU A 172 6.27 -14.29 -4.22
CA LEU A 172 6.23 -13.15 -3.31
C LEU A 172 5.61 -13.54 -1.97
N VAL A 173 6.31 -13.20 -0.89
CA VAL A 173 5.81 -13.27 0.48
C VAL A 173 5.77 -11.86 1.03
N GLN A 174 4.57 -11.38 1.33
CA GLN A 174 4.40 -10.04 1.90
C GLN A 174 4.33 -10.11 3.43
N LEU A 175 5.18 -9.32 4.09
CA LEU A 175 5.08 -9.06 5.52
C LEU A 175 4.16 -7.88 5.77
N ASN A 176 3.29 -8.01 6.76
CA ASN A 176 2.33 -7.00 7.16
C ASN A 176 2.27 -6.93 8.69
N SER A 177 2.25 -5.74 9.24
CA SER A 177 2.00 -5.53 10.67
C SER A 177 0.50 -5.61 10.95
N PHE A 178 0.12 -6.19 12.10
CA PHE A 178 -1.28 -6.27 12.52
C PHE A 178 -1.90 -4.87 12.64
N GLY A 179 -3.16 -4.74 12.19
CA GLY A 179 -3.92 -3.50 12.26
C GLY A 179 -3.42 -2.37 11.35
N CYS A 180 -2.53 -2.64 10.39
CA CYS A 180 -2.06 -1.62 9.46
C CYS A 180 -3.13 -1.31 8.40
N GLY A 181 -3.88 -0.22 8.59
CA GLY A 181 -4.94 0.16 7.65
C GLY A 181 -4.46 0.63 6.27
N VAL A 182 -3.19 0.98 6.10
CA VAL A 182 -2.61 1.26 4.77
C VAL A 182 -2.35 -0.04 4.04
N ASP A 183 -1.80 -1.04 4.73
CA ASP A 183 -1.59 -2.36 4.15
C ASP A 183 -2.92 -3.04 3.81
N ALA A 184 -3.99 -2.80 4.57
CA ALA A 184 -5.33 -3.28 4.25
C ALA A 184 -5.84 -2.83 2.85
N VAL A 185 -5.37 -1.67 2.37
CA VAL A 185 -5.64 -1.21 0.99
C VAL A 185 -4.74 -1.90 -0.02
N THR A 186 -3.47 -2.09 0.33
CA THR A 186 -2.42 -2.46 -0.62
C THR A 186 -2.25 -3.96 -0.79
N THR A 187 -2.53 -4.75 0.24
CA THR A 187 -2.48 -6.22 0.17
C THR A 187 -3.42 -6.78 -0.90
N ASP A 188 -4.66 -6.29 -0.95
CA ASP A 188 -5.63 -6.68 -1.97
C ASP A 188 -5.14 -6.36 -3.40
N GLN A 189 -4.44 -5.23 -3.58
CA GLN A 189 -3.91 -4.85 -4.89
C GLN A 189 -2.71 -5.71 -5.30
N VAL A 190 -1.83 -6.07 -4.35
CA VAL A 190 -0.72 -6.99 -4.58
C VAL A 190 -1.24 -8.37 -4.96
N GLU A 191 -2.23 -8.88 -4.23
CA GLU A 191 -2.91 -10.14 -4.54
C GLU A 191 -3.53 -10.13 -5.94
N GLU A 192 -4.23 -9.06 -6.31
CA GLU A 192 -4.85 -8.90 -7.63
C GLU A 192 -3.81 -8.95 -8.76
N ILE A 193 -2.65 -8.27 -8.58
CA ILE A 193 -1.55 -8.33 -9.54
C ILE A 193 -1.00 -9.75 -9.66
N LEU A 194 -0.65 -10.41 -8.56
CA LEU A 194 -0.10 -11.77 -8.57
C LEU A 194 -1.08 -12.77 -9.18
N THR A 195 -2.35 -12.70 -8.78
CA THR A 195 -3.41 -13.60 -9.29
C THR A 195 -3.62 -13.43 -10.80
N SER A 196 -3.48 -12.21 -11.34
CA SER A 196 -3.57 -11.98 -12.78
C SER A 196 -2.51 -12.71 -13.59
N TYR A 197 -1.37 -13.03 -12.98
CA TYR A 197 -0.33 -13.88 -13.55
C TYR A 197 -0.50 -15.38 -13.20
N GLY A 198 -1.52 -15.74 -12.42
CA GLY A 198 -1.69 -17.11 -11.93
C GLY A 198 -0.78 -17.49 -10.77
N LYS A 199 -0.15 -16.50 -10.11
CA LYS A 199 0.69 -16.68 -8.93
C LYS A 199 -0.14 -16.74 -7.66
N MET A 200 0.36 -17.45 -6.65
CA MET A 200 -0.22 -17.45 -5.32
C MET A 200 0.21 -16.20 -4.53
N TYR A 201 -0.72 -15.65 -3.78
CA TYR A 201 -0.42 -14.60 -2.82
C TYR A 201 -0.18 -15.17 -1.44
N THR A 202 0.94 -14.84 -0.82
CA THR A 202 1.27 -15.26 0.54
C THR A 202 1.50 -14.07 1.44
N LEU A 203 0.55 -13.83 2.34
CA LEU A 203 0.60 -12.77 3.35
C LEU A 203 0.98 -13.37 4.71
N ILE A 204 1.97 -12.79 5.36
CA ILE A 204 2.38 -13.11 6.73
C ILE A 204 2.17 -11.88 7.60
N LYS A 205 1.25 -11.98 8.54
CA LYS A 205 1.06 -10.94 9.56
C LYS A 205 2.04 -11.19 10.70
N ILE A 206 2.80 -10.17 11.02
CA ILE A 206 3.79 -10.16 12.12
C ILE A 206 3.32 -9.23 13.23
N ASP A 207 3.66 -9.59 14.45
CA ASP A 207 3.45 -8.79 15.67
C ASP A 207 4.65 -8.92 16.60
N GLU A 208 4.49 -8.54 17.86
CA GLU A 208 5.53 -8.62 18.89
C GLU A 208 5.85 -10.08 19.30
N ILE A 209 4.98 -11.04 18.95
CA ILE A 209 5.15 -12.44 19.33
C ILE A 209 5.94 -13.20 18.28
N ASN A 210 7.13 -13.66 18.65
CA ASN A 210 7.98 -14.45 17.79
C ASN A 210 7.48 -15.90 17.68
N ASN A 211 6.57 -16.17 16.75
CA ASN A 211 6.08 -17.53 16.46
C ASN A 211 6.29 -17.91 14.99
N LEU A 212 7.46 -18.48 14.70
CA LEU A 212 7.81 -18.94 13.36
C LEU A 212 7.10 -20.23 12.92
N GLY A 213 6.33 -20.89 13.78
CA GLY A 213 5.65 -22.15 13.44
C GLY A 213 4.64 -21.98 12.30
N ALA A 214 3.73 -21.01 12.42
CA ALA A 214 2.75 -20.69 11.39
C ALA A 214 3.41 -20.18 10.10
N VAL A 215 4.45 -19.35 10.23
CA VAL A 215 5.24 -18.84 9.10
C VAL A 215 5.88 -19.98 8.33
N ARG A 216 6.52 -20.93 9.04
CA ARG A 216 7.16 -22.12 8.46
C ARG A 216 6.16 -22.96 7.67
N ILE A 217 4.97 -23.18 8.19
CA ILE A 217 3.91 -23.93 7.49
C ILE A 217 3.53 -23.24 6.20
N ARG A 218 3.27 -21.91 6.24
CA ARG A 218 2.89 -21.12 5.05
C ARG A 218 3.98 -21.14 3.97
N ILE A 219 5.25 -20.94 4.34
CA ILE A 219 6.36 -20.96 3.38
C ILE A 219 6.56 -22.35 2.79
N ARG A 220 6.45 -23.42 3.60
CA ARG A 220 6.52 -24.80 3.09
C ARG A 220 5.38 -25.13 2.14
N SER A 221 4.17 -24.67 2.43
CA SER A 221 3.01 -24.84 1.53
C SER A 221 3.23 -24.11 0.19
N LEU A 222 3.72 -22.87 0.24
CA LEU A 222 4.07 -22.11 -0.96
C LEU A 222 5.15 -22.83 -1.78
N LEU A 223 6.22 -23.31 -1.13
CA LEU A 223 7.29 -24.08 -1.78
C LEU A 223 6.78 -25.38 -2.41
N ALA A 224 5.89 -26.09 -1.73
CA ALA A 224 5.29 -27.30 -2.28
C ALA A 224 4.45 -27.02 -3.53
N SER A 225 3.67 -25.96 -3.52
CA SER A 225 2.90 -25.49 -4.70
C SER A 225 3.80 -25.09 -5.86
N MET A 226 4.85 -24.32 -5.58
CA MET A 226 5.86 -23.92 -6.57
C MET A 226 6.55 -25.14 -7.19
N ASN A 227 6.97 -26.10 -6.34
CA ASN A 227 7.59 -27.36 -6.80
C ASN A 227 6.66 -28.15 -7.71
N LYS A 228 5.39 -28.30 -7.34
CA LYS A 228 4.39 -29.00 -8.15
C LYS A 228 4.20 -28.35 -9.51
N ARG A 229 4.06 -27.04 -9.54
CA ARG A 229 3.89 -26.26 -10.80
C ARG A 229 5.10 -26.45 -11.71
N LEU A 230 6.31 -26.28 -11.20
CA LEU A 230 7.55 -26.41 -11.98
C LEU A 230 7.79 -27.83 -12.46
N ALA A 231 7.51 -28.85 -11.62
CA ALA A 231 7.65 -30.26 -11.99
C ALA A 231 6.67 -30.68 -13.09
N ASN A 232 5.44 -30.18 -13.04
CA ASN A 232 4.41 -30.47 -14.03
C ASN A 232 4.55 -29.63 -15.31
N LYS A 233 5.51 -28.67 -15.33
CA LYS A 233 5.62 -27.66 -16.40
C LYS A 233 4.29 -26.97 -16.67
N GLU A 234 3.51 -26.75 -15.63
CA GLU A 234 2.25 -26.04 -15.69
C GLU A 234 2.54 -24.56 -15.99
N GLU A 235 2.09 -24.09 -17.15
CA GLU A 235 2.12 -22.66 -17.46
C GLU A 235 1.23 -21.90 -16.48
N LEU A 236 1.67 -20.71 -16.07
CA LEU A 236 0.86 -19.82 -15.27
C LEU A 236 -0.39 -19.41 -16.07
N LYS A 237 -1.56 -19.69 -15.54
CA LYS A 237 -2.85 -19.45 -16.21
C LYS A 237 -3.31 -18.00 -16.08
N GLY A 238 -2.42 -17.05 -16.32
CA GLY A 238 -2.74 -15.64 -16.22
C GLY A 238 -2.15 -14.86 -17.39
N ASP A 239 -2.87 -13.83 -17.84
CA ASP A 239 -2.44 -12.92 -18.91
C ASP A 239 -1.71 -11.68 -18.39
N GLY A 240 -1.57 -11.56 -17.07
CA GLY A 240 -0.98 -10.40 -16.39
C GLY A 240 -1.78 -9.12 -16.62
N ASN A 241 -3.08 -9.25 -16.84
CA ASN A 241 -3.97 -8.11 -17.03
C ASN A 241 -4.70 -7.79 -15.73
N TYR A 242 -4.23 -6.76 -15.02
CA TYR A 242 -4.83 -6.21 -13.81
C TYR A 242 -5.26 -4.74 -13.98
N GLU A 243 -5.25 -4.23 -15.21
CA GLU A 243 -5.72 -2.89 -15.49
C GLU A 243 -7.23 -2.76 -15.27
N VAL A 244 -7.64 -1.65 -14.65
CA VAL A 244 -9.04 -1.39 -14.38
C VAL A 244 -9.63 -0.47 -15.44
N ASN A 245 -10.60 -0.98 -16.19
CA ASN A 245 -11.39 -0.15 -17.07
C ASN A 245 -12.38 0.69 -16.25
N LYS A 246 -12.05 1.98 -16.08
CA LYS A 246 -12.90 2.94 -15.33
C LYS A 246 -14.02 3.44 -16.25
N LYS A 247 -15.25 3.04 -15.95
CA LYS A 247 -16.43 3.66 -16.58
C LYS A 247 -16.52 5.14 -16.18
N ILE A 248 -16.69 5.99 -17.16
CA ILE A 248 -16.81 7.45 -16.97
C ILE A 248 -18.29 7.80 -16.93
N PHE A 249 -18.71 8.57 -15.92
CA PHE A 249 -20.06 9.14 -15.89
C PHE A 249 -20.12 10.30 -16.89
N THR A 250 -20.98 10.19 -17.91
CA THR A 250 -21.15 11.19 -18.98
C THR A 250 -22.34 12.09 -18.72
N LYS A 251 -22.43 13.21 -19.46
CA LYS A 251 -23.57 14.13 -19.34
C LYS A 251 -24.91 13.48 -19.70
N ASP A 252 -24.90 12.54 -20.62
CA ASP A 252 -26.12 11.84 -21.08
C ASP A 252 -26.69 10.93 -19.99
N MET A 253 -25.86 10.50 -19.04
CA MET A 253 -26.30 9.69 -17.90
C MET A 253 -27.04 10.51 -16.84
N LYS A 254 -26.97 11.85 -16.89
CA LYS A 254 -27.53 12.75 -15.88
C LYS A 254 -29.03 12.54 -15.66
N ASP A 255 -29.78 12.40 -16.74
CA ASP A 255 -31.24 12.33 -16.68
C ASP A 255 -31.76 10.91 -16.36
N ASP A 256 -30.97 9.88 -16.66
CA ASP A 256 -31.38 8.48 -16.54
C ASP A 256 -30.85 7.78 -15.27
N TYR A 257 -29.68 8.14 -14.81
CA TYR A 257 -29.01 7.45 -13.72
C TYR A 257 -29.41 8.00 -12.35
N THR A 258 -29.59 7.11 -11.39
CA THR A 258 -29.68 7.44 -9.96
C THR A 258 -28.29 7.36 -9.33
N ILE A 259 -27.86 8.44 -8.68
CA ILE A 259 -26.57 8.51 -7.99
C ILE A 259 -26.80 8.21 -6.50
N LEU A 260 -26.17 7.16 -5.98
CA LEU A 260 -26.21 6.83 -4.55
C LEU A 260 -24.99 7.43 -3.84
N ILE A 261 -25.24 8.08 -2.72
CA ILE A 261 -24.23 8.70 -1.85
C ILE A 261 -24.26 8.00 -0.49
N PRO A 262 -23.13 7.49 0.03
CA PRO A 262 -23.09 6.92 1.38
C PRO A 262 -23.15 8.03 2.42
N GLN A 263 -23.75 7.78 3.58
CA GLN A 263 -23.74 8.74 4.68
C GLN A 263 -22.41 8.72 5.43
N MET A 264 -21.61 9.76 5.21
CA MET A 264 -20.30 9.89 5.88
C MET A 264 -20.30 10.94 6.99
N ALA A 265 -21.15 11.97 6.87
CA ALA A 265 -21.31 13.04 7.86
C ALA A 265 -22.70 13.67 7.68
N PRO A 266 -23.66 13.44 8.60
CA PRO A 266 -25.07 13.75 8.38
C PRO A 266 -25.34 15.17 7.87
N ILE A 267 -24.86 16.18 8.58
CA ILE A 267 -25.09 17.60 8.20
C ILE A 267 -24.53 17.91 6.80
N HIS A 268 -23.29 17.48 6.53
CA HIS A 268 -22.60 17.83 5.28
C HIS A 268 -23.18 17.07 4.09
N PHE A 269 -23.53 15.80 4.26
CA PHE A 269 -24.01 14.97 3.17
C PHE A 269 -25.47 15.24 2.81
N GLU A 270 -26.29 15.71 3.75
CA GLU A 270 -27.63 16.22 3.44
C GLU A 270 -27.57 17.51 2.60
N LEU A 271 -26.64 18.42 2.93
CA LEU A 271 -26.41 19.61 2.11
C LEU A 271 -25.85 19.24 0.72
N LEU A 272 -24.97 18.26 0.64
CA LEU A 272 -24.43 17.75 -0.62
C LEU A 272 -25.54 17.14 -1.49
N GLU A 273 -26.39 16.29 -0.91
CA GLU A 273 -27.55 15.73 -1.60
C GLU A 273 -28.45 16.83 -2.18
N ALA A 274 -28.79 17.83 -1.36
CA ALA A 274 -29.62 18.95 -1.80
C ALA A 274 -28.97 19.74 -2.95
N ALA A 275 -27.68 20.03 -2.86
CA ALA A 275 -26.94 20.76 -3.90
C ALA A 275 -26.85 19.98 -5.22
N VAL A 276 -26.56 18.68 -5.16
CA VAL A 276 -26.49 17.82 -6.35
C VAL A 276 -27.87 17.68 -6.98
N ARG A 277 -28.93 17.51 -6.18
CA ARG A 277 -30.31 17.46 -6.65
C ARG A 277 -30.75 18.78 -7.31
N GLN A 278 -30.38 19.89 -6.72
CA GLN A 278 -30.66 21.25 -7.30
C GLN A 278 -29.93 21.44 -8.64
N SER A 279 -28.79 20.79 -8.83
CA SER A 279 -28.04 20.78 -10.09
C SER A 279 -28.67 19.87 -11.17
N GLY A 280 -29.84 19.26 -10.88
CA GLY A 280 -30.65 18.47 -11.80
C GLY A 280 -30.24 17.00 -11.90
N TYR A 281 -29.48 16.45 -10.94
CA TYR A 281 -29.19 15.03 -10.88
C TYR A 281 -30.21 14.28 -10.02
N LYS A 282 -30.50 13.04 -10.39
CA LYS A 282 -31.23 12.12 -9.52
C LYS A 282 -30.25 11.54 -8.50
N VAL A 283 -30.40 11.93 -7.25
CA VAL A 283 -29.47 11.54 -6.19
C VAL A 283 -30.23 11.08 -4.96
N GLU A 284 -29.69 10.05 -4.30
CA GLU A 284 -30.23 9.53 -3.05
C GLU A 284 -29.10 9.31 -2.04
N LEU A 285 -29.25 9.90 -0.85
CA LEU A 285 -28.35 9.69 0.28
C LEU A 285 -28.79 8.45 1.06
N LEU A 286 -27.88 7.50 1.23
CA LEU A 286 -28.08 6.28 1.99
C LEU A 286 -27.95 6.59 3.49
N ARG A 287 -29.09 6.85 4.16
CA ARG A 287 -29.11 7.33 5.55
C ARG A 287 -28.97 6.24 6.60
N GLU A 288 -29.45 5.05 6.29
CA GLU A 288 -29.51 3.96 7.23
C GLU A 288 -28.14 3.23 7.33
N CYS A 289 -27.79 2.88 8.54
CA CYS A 289 -26.65 2.05 8.86
C CYS A 289 -27.03 1.12 10.01
N THR A 290 -27.11 -0.16 9.73
CA THR A 290 -27.52 -1.21 10.66
C THR A 290 -26.38 -2.20 10.88
N ASP A 291 -26.57 -3.14 11.81
CA ASP A 291 -25.61 -4.25 12.00
C ASP A 291 -25.43 -5.05 10.71
N HIS A 292 -26.48 -5.20 9.90
CA HIS A 292 -26.41 -5.86 8.60
C HIS A 292 -25.51 -5.08 7.61
N THR A 293 -25.52 -3.75 7.65
CA THR A 293 -24.61 -2.93 6.87
C THR A 293 -23.14 -3.22 7.22
N VAL A 294 -22.85 -3.38 8.52
CA VAL A 294 -21.50 -3.76 8.99
C VAL A 294 -21.12 -5.15 8.49
N GLU A 295 -22.01 -6.13 8.67
CA GLU A 295 -21.78 -7.51 8.20
C GLU A 295 -21.55 -7.57 6.68
N THR A 296 -22.35 -6.82 5.91
CA THR A 296 -22.18 -6.71 4.46
C THR A 296 -20.83 -6.09 4.11
N GLY A 297 -20.44 -5.00 4.77
CA GLY A 297 -19.14 -4.37 4.55
C GLY A 297 -17.95 -5.27 4.85
N LEU A 298 -18.04 -6.06 5.94
CA LEU A 298 -16.99 -7.00 6.36
C LEU A 298 -16.78 -8.16 5.36
N LYS A 299 -17.76 -8.48 4.51
CA LYS A 299 -17.59 -9.50 3.46
C LYS A 299 -16.63 -9.05 2.36
N TYR A 300 -16.56 -7.75 2.08
CA TYR A 300 -15.87 -7.21 0.91
C TYR A 300 -14.67 -6.31 1.24
N VAL A 301 -14.58 -5.82 2.48
CA VAL A 301 -13.50 -4.93 2.93
C VAL A 301 -12.62 -5.67 3.92
N ASN A 302 -11.30 -5.55 3.74
CA ASN A 302 -10.34 -6.08 4.69
C ASN A 302 -10.58 -5.46 6.08
N ASN A 303 -10.72 -6.28 7.11
CA ASN A 303 -11.05 -5.85 8.47
C ASN A 303 -9.96 -5.05 9.19
N ASP A 304 -8.73 -5.02 8.66
CA ASP A 304 -7.67 -4.11 9.12
C ASP A 304 -7.86 -2.67 8.59
N ALA A 305 -8.82 -2.46 7.66
CA ALA A 305 -9.18 -1.14 7.17
C ALA A 305 -9.91 -0.32 8.24
N CYS A 306 -9.98 1.01 8.03
CA CYS A 306 -10.72 1.85 8.96
C CYS A 306 -12.21 1.53 8.94
N TYR A 307 -12.82 1.51 10.11
CA TYR A 307 -14.25 1.20 10.28
C TYR A 307 -15.19 1.97 9.35
N PRO A 308 -15.01 3.29 9.11
CA PRO A 308 -15.86 4.01 8.14
C PRO A 308 -15.83 3.42 6.73
N SER A 309 -14.72 2.81 6.28
CA SER A 309 -14.68 2.18 4.95
C SER A 309 -15.56 0.93 4.85
N ILE A 310 -15.68 0.19 5.96
CA ILE A 310 -16.57 -0.96 6.07
C ILE A 310 -18.01 -0.50 5.98
N LEU A 311 -18.38 0.55 6.73
CA LEU A 311 -19.74 1.09 6.75
C LEU A 311 -20.18 1.61 5.38
N VAL A 312 -19.38 2.47 4.75
CA VAL A 312 -19.78 3.07 3.47
C VAL A 312 -19.83 2.06 2.33
N THR A 313 -18.94 1.06 2.36
CA THR A 313 -18.99 -0.04 1.38
C THR A 313 -20.22 -0.91 1.63
N GLY A 314 -20.50 -1.23 2.89
CA GLY A 314 -21.70 -1.99 3.28
C GLY A 314 -22.99 -1.30 2.86
N GLN A 315 -23.16 -0.01 3.14
CA GLN A 315 -24.33 0.77 2.71
C GLN A 315 -24.53 0.71 1.19
N MET A 316 -23.46 0.87 0.41
CA MET A 316 -23.58 0.85 -1.05
C MET A 316 -23.94 -0.53 -1.58
N ILE A 317 -23.29 -1.59 -1.10
CA ILE A 317 -23.58 -2.96 -1.54
C ILE A 317 -24.98 -3.39 -1.12
N GLU A 318 -25.37 -3.10 0.12
CA GLU A 318 -26.72 -3.39 0.62
C GLU A 318 -27.81 -2.69 -0.20
N ALA A 319 -27.60 -1.41 -0.54
CA ALA A 319 -28.52 -0.66 -1.41
C ALA A 319 -28.64 -1.31 -2.79
N LEU A 320 -27.52 -1.68 -3.42
CA LEU A 320 -27.52 -2.33 -4.73
C LEU A 320 -28.18 -3.72 -4.71
N GLN A 321 -28.03 -4.49 -3.62
CA GLN A 321 -28.62 -5.81 -3.45
C GLN A 321 -30.11 -5.76 -3.00
N SER A 322 -30.61 -4.60 -2.59
CA SER A 322 -32.00 -4.44 -2.11
C SER A 322 -33.08 -4.66 -3.15
N GLY A 323 -32.75 -4.68 -4.44
CA GLY A 323 -33.71 -4.72 -5.54
C GLY A 323 -34.45 -3.38 -5.80
N LYS A 324 -34.16 -2.34 -5.02
CA LYS A 324 -34.81 -1.01 -5.14
C LYS A 324 -34.31 -0.23 -6.37
N TYR A 325 -33.10 -0.51 -6.84
CA TYR A 325 -32.43 0.27 -7.87
C TYR A 325 -32.16 -0.57 -9.13
N ASP A 326 -32.33 0.05 -10.32
CA ASP A 326 -31.86 -0.56 -11.57
C ASP A 326 -30.34 -0.47 -11.66
N LEU A 327 -29.65 -1.60 -11.52
CA LEU A 327 -28.20 -1.68 -11.51
C LEU A 327 -27.56 -1.14 -12.79
N ASN A 328 -28.28 -1.18 -13.94
CA ASN A 328 -27.77 -0.65 -15.22
C ASN A 328 -27.87 0.88 -15.29
N LYS A 329 -28.65 1.50 -14.40
CA LYS A 329 -28.88 2.94 -14.34
C LYS A 329 -28.52 3.52 -12.96
N THR A 330 -27.63 2.87 -12.24
CA THR A 330 -27.17 3.34 -10.92
C THR A 330 -25.70 3.71 -10.97
N ALA A 331 -25.37 4.85 -10.37
CA ALA A 331 -24.00 5.30 -10.19
C ALA A 331 -23.72 5.50 -8.69
N LEU A 332 -22.47 5.30 -8.28
CA LEU A 332 -22.02 5.54 -6.92
C LEU A 332 -21.09 6.75 -6.89
N ILE A 333 -21.23 7.60 -5.90
CA ILE A 333 -20.31 8.70 -5.65
C ILE A 333 -19.68 8.56 -4.27
N MET A 334 -18.39 8.86 -4.18
CA MET A 334 -17.62 8.83 -2.94
C MET A 334 -16.70 10.03 -2.88
N SER A 335 -16.63 10.69 -1.74
CA SER A 335 -15.64 11.73 -1.49
C SER A 335 -14.25 11.11 -1.26
N GLN A 336 -13.23 11.81 -1.72
CA GLN A 336 -11.81 11.45 -1.49
C GLN A 336 -11.10 12.58 -0.78
N THR A 337 -10.20 12.25 0.15
CA THR A 337 -9.42 13.27 0.87
C THR A 337 -8.28 13.85 0.03
N GLY A 338 -7.80 13.12 -0.98
CA GLY A 338 -6.70 13.55 -1.85
C GLY A 338 -5.31 13.58 -1.20
N GLY A 339 -5.21 13.34 0.11
CA GLY A 339 -3.96 13.33 0.88
C GLY A 339 -3.43 11.93 1.17
N GLY A 340 -2.44 11.83 2.05
CA GLY A 340 -1.84 10.55 2.47
C GLY A 340 -2.76 9.63 3.27
N CYS A 341 -3.95 10.08 3.64
CA CYS A 341 -4.94 9.29 4.36
C CYS A 341 -5.47 8.14 3.49
N ARG A 342 -5.67 6.98 4.09
CA ARG A 342 -6.28 5.80 3.43
C ARG A 342 -7.72 6.03 2.97
N ALA A 343 -8.43 7.05 3.48
CA ALA A 343 -9.75 7.43 2.99
C ALA A 343 -9.76 7.83 1.50
N THR A 344 -8.64 8.29 0.95
CA THR A 344 -8.46 8.47 -0.49
C THR A 344 -8.71 7.19 -1.28
N ASN A 345 -8.51 6.02 -0.65
CA ASN A 345 -8.64 4.69 -1.27
C ASN A 345 -9.96 3.97 -0.94
N TYR A 346 -10.94 4.60 -0.27
CA TYR A 346 -12.25 3.97 -0.08
C TYR A 346 -12.91 3.60 -1.41
N ILE A 347 -12.71 4.40 -2.44
CA ILE A 347 -13.15 4.08 -3.81
C ILE A 347 -12.53 2.76 -4.33
N GLY A 348 -11.33 2.42 -3.90
CA GLY A 348 -10.68 1.15 -4.22
C GLY A 348 -11.41 -0.04 -3.59
N PHE A 349 -11.84 0.08 -2.33
CA PHE A 349 -12.64 -0.96 -1.66
C PHE A 349 -14.00 -1.14 -2.34
N ILE A 350 -14.69 -0.03 -2.67
CA ILE A 350 -15.98 -0.09 -3.35
C ILE A 350 -15.84 -0.77 -4.72
N ARG A 351 -14.81 -0.45 -5.49
CA ARG A 351 -14.57 -1.11 -6.80
C ARG A 351 -14.32 -2.60 -6.66
N LYS A 352 -13.60 -3.03 -5.61
CA LYS A 352 -13.41 -4.44 -5.30
C LYS A 352 -14.75 -5.08 -4.94
N ALA A 353 -15.47 -4.48 -4.00
CA ALA A 353 -16.77 -4.97 -3.55
C ALA A 353 -17.77 -5.13 -4.71
N LEU A 354 -17.81 -4.17 -5.65
CA LEU A 354 -18.66 -4.24 -6.85
C LEU A 354 -18.26 -5.35 -7.83
N LYS A 355 -17.02 -5.80 -7.80
CA LYS A 355 -16.55 -6.92 -8.63
C LYS A 355 -16.87 -8.26 -7.98
N ASP A 356 -16.86 -8.31 -6.64
CA ASP A 356 -16.96 -9.54 -5.86
C ASP A 356 -18.40 -9.82 -5.40
N ALA A 357 -19.32 -8.82 -5.44
CA ALA A 357 -20.73 -8.92 -5.07
C ALA A 357 -21.61 -9.38 -6.24
#